data_e2e5cc6fa5f0f64802726ffd27254f18
#
_entry.id   e2e5cc6fa5f0f64802726ffd27254f18
#
_cell.length_a   1.000
_cell.length_b   1.000
_cell.length_c   1.000
_cell.angle_alpha   90.00
_cell.angle_beta   90.00
_cell.angle_gamma   90.00
#
_symmetry.space_group_name_H-M   'P 1'
#
loop_
_entity.id
_entity.type
_entity.pdbx_description
1 polymer ?
#
loop_
_entity_poly.entity_id
_entity_poly.type
_entity_poly.pdbx_seq_one_letter_code
_entity_poly.pdbx_strand_id
1 'polypeptide(L)'
;MLQDSTYIFTNYADQPVSSSNFYDASSTALLASTVYRISLLWSYYHNLPIAERCRQTLFSSAGATPESSAGLNASFSTAFANMNHFTPDGYLRPVADPDSYGIQGNVSAEGQAFIIELQSAWRDWVLDGAKGANGASATLSKGTTALWTATWVGAGLAVWFIV
;
A
#
# COMPACT_ATOMS: atom_id res chain seq x y z
N MET A 1 19.41 7.41 7.69
CA MET A 1 18.80 6.09 7.47
C MET A 1 19.38 5.54 6.18
N LEU A 2 20.19 4.50 6.26
CA LEU A 2 20.76 3.86 5.07
C LEU A 2 19.67 3.04 4.40
N GLN A 3 19.17 3.54 3.30
CA GLN A 3 18.20 2.86 2.46
C GLN A 3 19.00 2.16 1.35
N ASP A 4 18.82 0.87 1.23
CA ASP A 4 19.39 0.14 0.10
C ASP A 4 18.52 0.32 -1.16
N SER A 5 18.99 -0.27 -2.26
CA SER A 5 18.29 -0.21 -3.55
C SER A 5 16.94 -0.95 -3.56
N THR A 6 16.62 -1.74 -2.54
CA THR A 6 15.38 -2.51 -2.44
C THR A 6 14.21 -1.72 -1.85
N TYR A 7 14.49 -0.60 -1.15
CA TYR A 7 13.51 0.17 -0.38
C TYR A 7 12.88 -0.61 0.79
N ILE A 8 13.52 -1.67 1.25
CA ILE A 8 13.19 -2.34 2.50
C ILE A 8 14.22 -1.89 3.55
N PHE A 9 13.76 -1.46 4.71
CA PHE A 9 14.63 -1.07 5.80
C PHE A 9 15.23 -2.30 6.49
N THR A 10 16.43 -2.14 7.02
CA THR A 10 17.01 -3.15 7.89
C THR A 10 16.44 -3.06 9.30
N ASN A 11 16.48 -4.17 10.03
CA ASN A 11 16.02 -4.27 11.42
C ASN A 11 16.68 -3.21 12.33
N TYR A 12 17.97 -2.95 12.13
CA TYR A 12 18.69 -1.83 12.77
C TYR A 12 19.16 -0.85 11.70
N ALA A 13 18.51 0.30 11.62
CA ALA A 13 18.63 1.25 10.51
C ALA A 13 20.01 1.93 10.37
N ASP A 14 20.84 1.91 11.41
CA ASP A 14 22.16 2.52 11.48
C ASP A 14 23.31 1.53 11.29
N GLN A 15 23.00 0.25 11.06
CA GLN A 15 23.99 -0.82 10.94
C GLN A 15 23.97 -1.43 9.53
N PRO A 16 25.11 -1.92 9.05
CA PRO A 16 25.14 -2.66 7.79
C PRO A 16 24.38 -3.99 7.90
N VAL A 17 23.94 -4.50 6.78
CA VAL A 17 23.34 -5.84 6.69
C VAL A 17 24.31 -6.90 7.20
N SER A 18 23.83 -7.79 8.05
CA SER A 18 24.57 -8.89 8.66
C SER A 18 23.61 -10.03 9.03
N SER A 19 24.13 -11.10 9.62
CA SER A 19 23.29 -12.20 10.13
C SER A 19 22.31 -11.78 11.22
N SER A 20 22.58 -10.71 11.96
CA SER A 20 21.73 -10.14 13.01
C SER A 20 21.04 -8.85 12.59
N ASN A 21 21.34 -8.32 11.40
CA ASN A 21 20.70 -7.13 10.84
C ASN A 21 20.25 -7.40 9.40
N PHE A 22 19.10 -7.97 9.27
CA PHE A 22 18.46 -8.35 8.00
C PHE A 22 17.41 -7.31 7.57
N TYR A 23 16.92 -7.44 6.36
CA TYR A 23 15.79 -6.62 5.88
C TYR A 23 14.51 -6.99 6.63
N ASP A 24 13.80 -5.98 7.10
CA ASP A 24 12.55 -6.16 7.87
C ASP A 24 11.38 -5.46 7.19
N ALA A 25 10.49 -6.26 6.63
CA ALA A 25 9.30 -5.78 5.95
C ALA A 25 8.28 -5.18 6.94
N SER A 26 8.28 -5.61 8.20
CA SER A 26 7.35 -5.11 9.21
C SER A 26 7.67 -3.66 9.61
N SER A 27 8.92 -3.36 9.93
CA SER A 27 9.35 -1.99 10.22
C SER A 27 9.19 -1.08 9.00
N THR A 28 9.44 -1.60 7.80
CA THR A 28 9.22 -0.86 6.55
C THR A 28 7.75 -0.49 6.37
N ALA A 29 6.83 -1.42 6.63
CA ALA A 29 5.40 -1.16 6.55
C ALA A 29 4.95 -0.11 7.57
N LEU A 30 5.42 -0.22 8.82
CA LEU A 30 5.11 0.75 9.88
C LEU A 30 5.60 2.15 9.53
N LEU A 31 6.86 2.29 9.09
CA LEU A 31 7.44 3.60 8.74
C LEU A 31 6.72 4.22 7.55
N ALA A 32 6.40 3.44 6.51
CA ALA A 32 5.66 3.94 5.36
C ALA A 32 4.23 4.35 5.75
N SER A 33 3.53 3.58 6.59
CA SER A 33 2.20 3.95 7.08
C SER A 33 2.23 5.28 7.86
N THR A 34 3.24 5.46 8.71
CA THR A 34 3.46 6.69 9.48
C THR A 34 3.61 7.90 8.55
N VAL A 35 4.37 7.78 7.46
CA VAL A 35 4.54 8.87 6.49
C VAL A 35 3.21 9.28 5.85
N TYR A 36 2.36 8.33 5.45
CA TYR A 36 1.03 8.65 4.92
C TYR A 36 0.16 9.33 5.97
N ARG A 37 0.16 8.86 7.22
CA ARG A 37 -0.59 9.49 8.31
C ARG A 37 -0.12 10.92 8.59
N ILE A 38 1.20 11.16 8.64
CA ILE A 38 1.77 12.50 8.81
C ILE A 38 1.35 13.41 7.63
N SER A 39 1.35 12.88 6.41
CA SER A 39 0.93 13.65 5.23
C SER A 39 -0.53 14.07 5.30
N LEU A 40 -1.41 13.18 5.78
CA LEU A 40 -2.83 13.47 5.97
C LEU A 40 -3.08 14.48 7.10
N LEU A 41 -2.41 14.30 8.25
CA LEU A 41 -2.70 15.07 9.45
C LEU A 41 -2.04 16.45 9.45
N TRP A 42 -0.83 16.54 8.88
CA TRP A 42 0.02 17.76 8.98
C TRP A 42 0.42 18.34 7.62
N SER A 43 -0.07 17.76 6.52
CA SER A 43 0.29 18.20 5.16
C SER A 43 1.82 18.19 4.92
N TYR A 44 2.53 17.26 5.55
CA TYR A 44 3.98 17.12 5.40
C TYR A 44 4.31 15.99 4.42
N TYR A 45 4.81 16.35 3.23
CA TYR A 45 4.93 15.44 2.08
C TYR A 45 6.37 15.03 1.73
N HIS A 46 7.35 15.51 2.47
CA HIS A 46 8.77 15.35 2.13
C HIS A 46 9.19 13.88 1.92
N ASN A 47 8.70 12.99 2.74
CA ASN A 47 9.05 11.56 2.72
C ASN A 47 8.08 10.68 1.91
N LEU A 48 7.04 11.25 1.31
CA LEU A 48 6.07 10.49 0.52
C LEU A 48 6.69 9.69 -0.64
N PRO A 49 7.65 10.22 -1.42
CA PRO A 49 8.27 9.45 -2.51
C PRO A 49 8.94 8.17 -2.01
N ILE A 50 9.53 8.19 -0.81
CA ILE A 50 10.14 7.01 -0.20
C ILE A 50 9.08 6.04 0.28
N ALA A 51 8.03 6.52 0.96
CA ALA A 51 6.93 5.68 1.43
C ALA A 51 6.21 4.97 0.27
N GLU A 52 6.00 5.66 -0.86
CA GLU A 52 5.43 5.05 -2.07
C GLU A 52 6.32 3.94 -2.63
N ARG A 53 7.63 4.13 -2.68
CA ARG A 53 8.56 3.09 -3.13
C ARG A 53 8.57 1.90 -2.17
N CYS A 54 8.60 2.13 -0.86
CA CYS A 54 8.49 1.07 0.15
C CYS A 54 7.20 0.27 -0.04
N ARG A 55 6.07 0.95 -0.17
CA ARG A 55 4.78 0.31 -0.41
C ARG A 55 4.79 -0.51 -1.71
N GLN A 56 5.25 0.07 -2.81
CA GLN A 56 5.34 -0.62 -4.10
C GLN A 56 6.23 -1.86 -4.02
N THR A 57 7.36 -1.78 -3.32
CA THR A 57 8.25 -2.92 -3.11
C THR A 57 7.56 -4.01 -2.29
N LEU A 58 6.93 -3.66 -1.16
CA LEU A 58 6.24 -4.62 -0.30
C LEU A 58 5.13 -5.38 -1.04
N PHE A 59 4.40 -4.70 -1.94
CA PHE A 59 3.33 -5.30 -2.73
C PHE A 59 3.77 -5.74 -4.14
N SER A 60 5.09 -5.79 -4.42
CA SER A 60 5.61 -6.25 -5.71
C SER A 60 5.41 -7.74 -5.90
N SER A 61 5.13 -8.12 -7.15
CA SER A 61 5.01 -9.52 -7.57
C SER A 61 6.24 -9.97 -8.35
N ALA A 62 6.69 -11.18 -8.14
CA ALA A 62 7.74 -11.79 -8.96
C ALA A 62 7.26 -11.92 -10.41
N GLY A 63 7.92 -11.22 -11.33
CA GLY A 63 7.58 -11.25 -12.76
C GLY A 63 6.43 -10.34 -13.19
N ALA A 64 5.93 -9.46 -12.31
CA ALA A 64 4.95 -8.47 -12.72
C ALA A 64 5.63 -7.35 -13.52
N THR A 65 5.23 -7.22 -14.79
CA THR A 65 5.35 -5.93 -15.46
C THR A 65 4.38 -4.95 -14.82
N PRO A 66 4.65 -3.63 -14.83
CA PRO A 66 3.83 -2.62 -14.13
C PRO A 66 2.34 -2.60 -14.50
N GLU A 67 1.94 -3.36 -15.52
CA GLU A 67 0.59 -3.40 -16.08
C GLU A 67 -0.26 -4.61 -15.66
N SER A 68 0.31 -5.57 -14.92
CA SER A 68 -0.44 -6.74 -14.49
C SER A 68 -1.18 -6.47 -13.19
N SER A 69 -2.30 -5.76 -13.26
CA SER A 69 -3.30 -5.75 -12.19
C SER A 69 -3.91 -7.15 -12.11
N ALA A 70 -3.59 -7.90 -11.04
CA ALA A 70 -4.28 -9.15 -10.74
C ALA A 70 -5.79 -8.86 -10.65
N GLY A 71 -6.57 -9.46 -11.52
CA GLY A 71 -8.00 -9.30 -11.55
C GLY A 71 -8.62 -9.67 -10.19
N LEU A 72 -9.68 -8.99 -9.81
CA LEU A 72 -10.43 -9.13 -8.54
C LEU A 72 -11.00 -10.54 -8.27
N ASN A 73 -10.71 -11.52 -9.12
CA ASN A 73 -11.22 -12.89 -9.07
C ASN A 73 -10.18 -13.95 -8.70
N ALA A 74 -8.96 -13.53 -8.30
CA ALA A 74 -7.97 -14.50 -7.83
C ALA A 74 -8.39 -15.07 -6.48
N SER A 75 -8.37 -16.40 -6.35
CA SER A 75 -8.53 -17.07 -5.04
C SER A 75 -7.49 -16.51 -4.06
N PHE A 76 -7.85 -16.37 -2.78
CA PHE A 76 -6.96 -15.79 -1.76
C PHE A 76 -5.57 -16.44 -1.76
N SER A 77 -5.48 -17.76 -1.92
CA SER A 77 -4.21 -18.48 -1.97
C SER A 77 -3.36 -18.18 -3.21
N THR A 78 -3.96 -17.69 -4.31
CA THR A 78 -3.22 -17.32 -5.53
C THR A 78 -2.80 -15.86 -5.52
N ALA A 79 -3.48 -15.01 -4.75
CA ALA A 79 -3.17 -13.58 -4.67
C ALA A 79 -1.77 -13.31 -4.09
N PHE A 80 -1.31 -14.10 -3.12
CA PHE A 80 -0.01 -13.94 -2.47
C PHE A 80 1.09 -14.84 -3.03
N ALA A 81 0.76 -15.89 -3.81
CA ALA A 81 1.71 -16.91 -4.28
C ALA A 81 2.90 -16.33 -5.06
N ASN A 82 2.72 -15.19 -5.73
CA ASN A 82 3.74 -14.55 -6.55
C ASN A 82 4.27 -13.24 -5.95
N MET A 83 3.88 -12.88 -4.71
CA MET A 83 4.35 -11.66 -4.07
C MET A 83 5.69 -11.90 -3.37
N ASN A 84 6.65 -10.98 -3.58
CA ASN A 84 8.02 -11.14 -3.06
C ASN A 84 8.07 -11.11 -1.53
N HIS A 85 7.21 -10.29 -0.92
CA HIS A 85 7.22 -10.03 0.52
C HIS A 85 6.05 -10.67 1.27
N PHE A 86 5.45 -11.70 0.68
CA PHE A 86 4.42 -12.50 1.34
C PHE A 86 4.68 -13.98 1.18
N THR A 87 4.26 -14.75 2.17
CA THR A 87 4.13 -16.19 2.01
C THR A 87 2.88 -16.53 1.18
N PRO A 88 2.75 -17.73 0.62
CA PRO A 88 1.51 -18.14 -0.07
C PRO A 88 0.25 -18.01 0.80
N ASP A 89 0.41 -18.14 2.12
CA ASP A 89 -0.68 -18.00 3.11
C ASP A 89 -0.95 -16.54 3.49
N GLY A 90 -0.22 -15.57 2.90
CA GLY A 90 -0.44 -14.15 3.10
C GLY A 90 0.31 -13.53 4.28
N TYR A 91 1.26 -14.21 4.89
CA TYR A 91 2.09 -13.61 5.94
C TYR A 91 3.20 -12.75 5.35
N LEU A 92 3.40 -11.57 5.95
CA LEU A 92 4.47 -10.64 5.58
C LEU A 92 5.85 -11.24 5.90
N ARG A 93 6.82 -11.03 4.99
CA ARG A 93 8.22 -11.48 5.14
C ARG A 93 9.21 -10.57 4.39
N PRO A 94 10.52 -10.52 4.74
CA PRO A 94 11.07 -11.01 6.02
C PRO A 94 10.61 -10.13 7.18
N VAL A 95 10.54 -10.69 8.37
CA VAL A 95 10.14 -9.99 9.60
C VAL A 95 11.10 -10.34 10.72
N ALA A 96 11.26 -9.48 11.73
CA ALA A 96 11.96 -9.81 12.95
C ALA A 96 11.15 -10.85 13.75
N ASP A 97 11.86 -11.76 14.41
CA ASP A 97 11.25 -12.68 15.37
C ASP A 97 10.79 -11.88 16.61
N PRO A 98 9.50 -11.91 16.97
CA PRO A 98 8.99 -11.14 18.11
C PRO A 98 9.61 -11.56 19.45
N ASP A 99 10.08 -12.80 19.58
CA ASP A 99 10.73 -13.31 20.79
C ASP A 99 12.24 -13.09 20.78
N SER A 100 12.85 -12.75 19.63
CA SER A 100 14.28 -12.58 19.46
C SER A 100 14.63 -11.61 18.34
N TYR A 101 14.65 -10.32 18.62
CA TYR A 101 14.75 -9.22 17.64
C TYR A 101 15.99 -9.25 16.73
N GLY A 102 17.05 -9.92 17.12
CA GLY A 102 18.25 -10.12 16.29
C GLY A 102 18.17 -11.31 15.33
N ILE A 103 17.04 -12.00 15.28
CA ILE A 103 16.81 -13.19 14.45
C ILE A 103 15.65 -12.91 13.49
N GLN A 104 15.83 -13.34 12.25
CA GLN A 104 14.74 -13.26 11.27
C GLN A 104 13.69 -14.33 11.58
N GLY A 105 12.44 -13.89 11.77
CA GLY A 105 11.29 -14.75 11.99
C GLY A 105 10.60 -15.14 10.69
N ASN A 106 9.66 -16.06 10.81
CA ASN A 106 8.82 -16.53 9.70
C ASN A 106 7.48 -15.79 9.62
N VAL A 107 6.94 -15.40 10.77
CA VAL A 107 5.65 -14.72 10.92
C VAL A 107 5.73 -13.75 12.09
N SER A 108 4.96 -12.66 12.01
CA SER A 108 4.82 -11.68 13.09
C SER A 108 3.40 -11.13 13.07
N ALA A 109 2.72 -11.16 14.20
CA ALA A 109 1.40 -10.56 14.36
C ALA A 109 1.47 -9.04 14.17
N GLU A 110 2.51 -8.40 14.69
CA GLU A 110 2.80 -6.99 14.52
C GLU A 110 3.03 -6.65 13.05
N GLY A 111 3.81 -7.48 12.34
CA GLY A 111 4.05 -7.32 10.90
C GLY A 111 2.75 -7.35 10.09
N GLN A 112 1.81 -8.23 10.45
CA GLN A 112 0.49 -8.28 9.82
C GLN A 112 -0.34 -7.04 10.14
N ALA A 113 -0.29 -6.54 11.36
CA ALA A 113 -0.95 -5.29 11.72
C ALA A 113 -0.38 -4.10 10.93
N PHE A 114 0.94 -3.98 10.85
CA PHE A 114 1.62 -2.87 10.16
C PHE A 114 1.36 -2.84 8.66
N ILE A 115 1.26 -4.00 7.99
CA ILE A 115 0.93 -4.03 6.56
C ILE A 115 -0.53 -3.63 6.30
N ILE A 116 -1.45 -3.95 7.21
CA ILE A 116 -2.84 -3.49 7.16
C ILE A 116 -2.91 -1.99 7.40
N GLU A 117 -2.16 -1.47 8.38
CA GLU A 117 -2.06 -0.03 8.65
C GLU A 117 -1.51 0.72 7.45
N LEU A 118 -0.46 0.20 6.79
CA LEU A 118 0.10 0.79 5.58
C LEU A 118 -0.95 0.89 4.48
N GLN A 119 -1.64 -0.20 4.19
CA GLN A 119 -2.66 -0.22 3.14
C GLN A 119 -3.83 0.71 3.47
N SER A 120 -4.24 0.78 4.73
CA SER A 120 -5.29 1.68 5.19
C SER A 120 -4.86 3.15 5.05
N ALA A 121 -3.67 3.50 5.54
CA ALA A 121 -3.14 4.86 5.47
C ALA A 121 -2.93 5.34 4.02
N TRP A 122 -2.45 4.47 3.14
CA TRP A 122 -2.31 4.75 1.73
C TRP A 122 -3.68 4.99 1.07
N ARG A 123 -4.69 4.16 1.34
CA ARG A 123 -6.05 4.34 0.81
C ARG A 123 -6.66 5.68 1.24
N ASP A 124 -6.51 6.03 2.51
CA ASP A 124 -6.99 7.32 3.03
C ASP A 124 -6.30 8.49 2.32
N TRP A 125 -4.97 8.41 2.11
CA TRP A 125 -4.21 9.42 1.37
C TRP A 125 -4.66 9.54 -0.09
N VAL A 126 -4.93 8.42 -0.78
CA VAL A 126 -5.48 8.41 -2.15
C VAL A 126 -6.86 9.05 -2.18
N LEU A 127 -7.74 8.73 -1.22
CA LEU A 127 -9.08 9.31 -1.11
C LEU A 127 -9.03 10.82 -0.82
N ASP A 128 -8.01 11.32 -0.10
CA ASP A 128 -7.77 12.76 0.11
C ASP A 128 -7.16 13.46 -1.12
N GLY A 129 -7.08 12.77 -2.25
CA GLY A 129 -6.60 13.31 -3.53
C GLY A 129 -5.10 13.15 -3.73
N ALA A 130 -4.43 12.28 -3.01
CA ALA A 130 -3.00 11.95 -3.14
C ALA A 130 -2.09 13.20 -3.14
N LYS A 131 -2.37 14.14 -2.25
CA LYS A 131 -1.65 15.41 -2.13
C LYS A 131 -0.16 15.18 -1.90
N GLY A 132 0.68 15.96 -2.55
CA GLY A 132 2.13 15.82 -2.48
C GLY A 132 2.72 14.71 -3.38
N ALA A 133 1.91 14.03 -4.17
CA ALA A 133 2.33 12.97 -5.09
C ALA A 133 3.21 13.46 -6.26
N ASN A 134 3.30 14.76 -6.49
CA ASN A 134 4.00 15.36 -7.65
C ASN A 134 5.50 15.07 -7.73
N GLY A 135 6.07 14.40 -6.73
CA GLY A 135 7.46 13.91 -6.74
C GLY A 135 7.58 12.40 -6.95
N ALA A 136 6.49 11.65 -6.86
CA ALA A 136 6.43 10.24 -7.19
C ALA A 136 5.58 10.10 -8.45
N SER A 137 6.08 9.43 -9.48
CA SER A 137 5.28 9.11 -10.67
C SER A 137 4.05 8.33 -10.22
N ALA A 138 2.98 9.04 -9.93
CA ALA A 138 1.68 8.47 -9.68
C ALA A 138 1.13 8.01 -11.02
N THR A 139 1.47 6.80 -11.45
CA THR A 139 0.62 6.05 -12.36
C THR A 139 -0.63 5.61 -11.59
N LEU A 140 -1.40 6.59 -11.13
CA LEU A 140 -2.79 6.39 -10.81
C LEU A 140 -3.48 6.15 -12.16
N SER A 141 -3.63 4.88 -12.51
CA SER A 141 -4.68 4.50 -13.45
C SER A 141 -5.96 5.15 -12.91
N LYS A 142 -6.42 6.19 -13.61
CA LYS A 142 -7.76 6.72 -13.42
C LYS A 142 -8.71 5.57 -13.75
N GLY A 143 -9.03 4.76 -12.75
CA GLY A 143 -10.23 3.96 -12.79
C GLY A 143 -11.35 4.94 -13.10
N THR A 144 -11.90 4.84 -14.29
CA THR A 144 -13.08 5.58 -14.73
C THR A 144 -14.13 5.41 -13.64
N THR A 145 -14.26 6.41 -12.77
CA THR A 145 -15.48 6.61 -12.02
C THR A 145 -16.55 6.84 -13.08
N ALA A 146 -17.28 5.78 -13.39
CA ALA A 146 -18.51 5.89 -14.17
C ALA A 146 -19.41 6.81 -13.37
N LEU A 147 -19.45 8.09 -13.77
CA LEU A 147 -20.44 9.03 -13.33
C LEU A 147 -21.79 8.47 -13.83
N TRP A 148 -22.52 7.84 -12.92
CA TRP A 148 -23.93 7.60 -13.12
C TRP A 148 -24.63 8.96 -13.11
N THR A 149 -24.67 9.61 -14.27
CA THR A 149 -25.61 10.70 -14.50
C THR A 149 -26.99 10.05 -14.57
N ALA A 150 -27.69 10.07 -13.45
CA ALA A 150 -29.12 9.80 -13.43
C ALA A 150 -29.82 10.93 -14.19
N THR A 151 -30.06 10.71 -15.48
CA THR A 151 -30.94 11.56 -16.27
C THR A 151 -32.38 11.29 -15.80
N TRP A 152 -32.87 12.18 -14.94
CA TRP A 152 -34.31 12.24 -14.66
C TRP A 152 -35.02 12.73 -15.91
N VAL A 153 -35.59 11.80 -16.67
CA VAL A 153 -36.58 12.15 -17.69
C VAL A 153 -37.88 12.50 -16.95
N GLY A 154 -38.07 13.79 -16.74
CA GLY A 154 -39.32 14.31 -16.20
C GLY A 154 -40.45 14.11 -17.23
N ALA A 155 -41.26 13.10 -17.01
CA ALA A 155 -42.53 12.98 -17.71
C ALA A 155 -43.50 14.06 -17.17
N GLY A 156 -43.58 15.19 -17.86
CA GLY A 156 -44.55 16.22 -17.61
C GLY A 156 -45.96 15.72 -17.99
N LEU A 157 -46.76 15.38 -16.98
CA LEU A 157 -48.21 15.22 -17.13
C LEU A 157 -48.84 16.61 -17.23
N ALA A 158 -49.18 17.03 -18.44
CA ALA A 158 -50.03 18.18 -18.66
C ALA A 158 -51.47 17.77 -18.38
N VAL A 159 -52.00 18.24 -17.23
CA VAL A 159 -53.46 18.13 -16.95
C VAL A 159 -54.14 19.33 -17.58
N TRP A 160 -54.94 19.08 -18.61
CA TRP A 160 -55.86 20.07 -19.17
C TRP A 160 -57.13 20.07 -18.33
N PHE A 161 -57.42 21.17 -17.64
CA PHE A 161 -58.76 21.48 -17.14
C PHE A 161 -59.50 22.27 -18.21
N ILE A 162 -60.59 21.69 -18.73
CA ILE A 162 -61.58 22.36 -19.51
C ILE A 162 -62.77 22.71 -18.57
N VAL A 163 -63.07 23.98 -18.47
CA VAL A 163 -64.40 24.50 -18.13
C VAL A 163 -64.65 25.63 -19.07
#